data_bcfcf43f421aa7d8438ed3608f5ed07a
#
_entry.id   bcfcf43f421aa7d8438ed3608f5ed07a
#
_cell.length_a   1.000
_cell.length_b   1.000
_cell.length_c   1.000
_cell.angle_alpha   90.00
_cell.angle_beta   90.00
_cell.angle_gamma   90.00
#
_symmetry.space_group_name_H-M   'P 1'
#
loop_
_entity.id
_entity.type
_entity.pdbx_description
1 polymer ?
#
loop_
_entity_poly.entity_id
_entity_poly.type
_entity_poly.pdbx_seq_one_letter_code
_entity_poly.pdbx_strand_id
1 'polypeptide(L)'
;MRSTILVIAAIFPLFVFSQEDVEYRMDIGAGVGATTYYGDFNASPTKNIQPAGAIVFRRVINPHMAIRLSGMYTKVKGSYEPDRTYYPDMAGDYTFNNSLVDVSATYEYNFWPYGTGKEYRGAKRLVPFISIGFGMTYAKVKANEAMKVASKNAMAPNIPVGVGVKYRYKDRYNFSIDWQMHFSMTDELDGIKDPYGISSNGLFKNTDCYSTLTVAFTYSFSEKCRTCHKE
;
A
#
# COMPACT_ATOMS: atom_id res chain seq x y z
N MET A 1 7.29 28.62 -9.93
CA MET A 1 6.85 27.87 -11.12
C MET A 1 7.98 27.36 -12.02
N ARG A 2 9.05 28.09 -12.32
CA ARG A 2 10.18 27.58 -13.14
C ARG A 2 10.98 26.45 -12.47
N SER A 3 11.17 26.48 -11.16
CA SER A 3 11.92 25.44 -10.43
C SER A 3 11.16 24.11 -10.30
N THR A 4 9.82 24.14 -10.22
CA THR A 4 8.98 22.93 -10.13
C THR A 4 8.96 22.15 -11.46
N ILE A 5 9.02 22.86 -12.59
CA ILE A 5 9.09 22.24 -13.92
C ILE A 5 10.43 21.55 -14.13
N LEU A 6 11.54 22.10 -13.60
CA LEU A 6 12.86 21.50 -13.67
C LEU A 6 12.98 20.20 -12.86
N VAL A 7 12.30 20.10 -11.71
CA VAL A 7 12.26 18.88 -10.91
C VAL A 7 11.46 17.78 -11.60
N ILE A 8 10.33 18.14 -12.24
CA ILE A 8 9.53 17.18 -13.01
C ILE A 8 10.30 16.73 -14.27
N ALA A 9 11.02 17.60 -14.94
CA ALA A 9 11.83 17.27 -16.10
C ALA A 9 13.06 16.41 -15.74
N ALA A 10 13.60 16.52 -14.53
CA ALA A 10 14.72 15.69 -14.04
C ALA A 10 14.29 14.26 -13.68
N ILE A 11 13.00 14.03 -13.41
CA ILE A 11 12.45 12.70 -13.11
C ILE A 11 12.14 11.92 -14.41
N PHE A 12 11.95 12.61 -15.53
CA PHE A 12 11.60 11.99 -16.82
C PHE A 12 12.69 11.12 -17.47
N PRO A 13 14.01 11.38 -17.34
CA PRO A 13 15.03 10.50 -17.95
C PRO A 13 15.21 9.15 -17.26
N LEU A 14 14.51 8.86 -16.17
CA LEU A 14 14.53 7.53 -15.55
C LEU A 14 13.78 6.46 -16.36
N PHE A 15 13.09 6.83 -17.42
CA PHE A 15 12.51 5.93 -18.41
C PHE A 15 13.50 5.52 -19.51
N VAL A 16 14.78 5.42 -19.23
CA VAL A 16 15.71 4.72 -20.13
C VAL A 16 15.29 3.24 -20.10
N PHE A 17 14.57 2.85 -21.11
CA PHE A 17 14.18 1.49 -21.38
C PHE A 17 15.45 0.66 -21.62
N SER A 18 16.02 0.12 -20.56
CA SER A 18 16.91 -1.00 -20.71
C SER A 18 16.10 -2.13 -21.34
N GLN A 19 16.47 -2.55 -22.52
CA GLN A 19 15.84 -3.65 -23.25
C GLN A 19 16.18 -5.04 -22.62
N GLU A 20 16.37 -5.10 -21.31
CA GLU A 20 16.52 -6.36 -20.62
C GLU A 20 15.19 -7.12 -20.64
N ASP A 21 15.22 -8.25 -21.30
CA ASP A 21 14.05 -9.12 -21.47
C ASP A 21 13.66 -9.77 -20.14
N VAL A 22 12.43 -9.50 -19.71
CA VAL A 22 11.81 -10.21 -18.57
C VAL A 22 11.51 -11.67 -18.96
N GLU A 23 11.80 -12.59 -18.05
CA GLU A 23 11.52 -14.02 -18.25
C GLU A 23 10.02 -14.32 -18.17
N TYR A 24 9.34 -13.71 -17.22
CA TYR A 24 7.90 -13.83 -16.99
C TYR A 24 7.28 -12.43 -16.91
N ARG A 25 6.11 -12.29 -17.54
CA ARG A 25 5.44 -10.98 -17.64
C ARG A 25 4.42 -10.72 -16.55
N MET A 26 3.89 -11.76 -15.94
CA MET A 26 2.78 -11.66 -15.01
C MET A 26 3.00 -12.54 -13.79
N ASP A 27 2.65 -12.01 -12.62
CA ASP A 27 2.60 -12.73 -11.35
C ASP A 27 1.20 -12.62 -10.76
N ILE A 28 0.71 -13.70 -10.18
CA ILE A 28 -0.54 -13.73 -9.42
C ILE A 28 -0.34 -14.48 -8.11
N GLY A 29 -0.96 -14.01 -7.05
CA GLY A 29 -0.86 -14.66 -5.76
C GLY A 29 -1.68 -14.03 -4.67
N ALA A 30 -1.42 -14.49 -3.46
CA ALA A 30 -2.10 -14.02 -2.27
C ALA A 30 -1.08 -13.74 -1.16
N GLY A 31 -1.48 -12.93 -0.22
CA GLY A 31 -0.69 -12.57 0.95
C GLY A 31 -1.52 -12.46 2.21
N VAL A 32 -0.83 -12.56 3.32
CA VAL A 32 -1.36 -12.29 4.64
C VAL A 32 -0.50 -11.25 5.33
N GLY A 33 -1.09 -10.50 6.23
CA GLY A 33 -0.35 -9.42 6.85
C GLY A 33 -1.03 -8.87 8.08
N ALA A 34 -0.53 -7.73 8.50
CA ALA A 34 -1.03 -6.98 9.63
C ALA A 34 -1.25 -5.52 9.21
N THR A 35 -2.32 -4.93 9.71
CA THR A 35 -2.68 -3.52 9.49
C THR A 35 -2.72 -2.79 10.81
N THR A 36 -2.20 -1.58 10.85
CA THR A 36 -2.29 -0.66 11.97
C THR A 36 -2.84 0.69 11.49
N TYR A 37 -3.81 1.22 12.21
CA TYR A 37 -4.39 2.53 11.96
C TYR A 37 -3.52 3.62 12.60
N TYR A 38 -3.39 4.76 11.92
CA TYR A 38 -2.78 5.98 12.41
C TYR A 38 -3.74 7.15 12.19
N GLY A 39 -4.18 7.76 13.26
CA GLY A 39 -5.11 8.88 13.23
C GLY A 39 -5.38 9.33 14.65
N ASP A 40 -6.47 10.05 14.85
CA ASP A 40 -6.82 10.70 16.11
C ASP A 40 -6.92 9.73 17.30
N PHE A 41 -7.25 8.46 17.07
CA PHE A 41 -7.46 7.43 18.10
C PHE A 41 -6.38 6.37 18.19
N ASN A 42 -5.28 6.50 17.48
CA ASN A 42 -4.12 5.61 17.61
C ASN A 42 -2.82 6.27 17.17
N ALA A 43 -2.05 6.76 18.09
CA ALA A 43 -0.73 7.36 17.86
C ALA A 43 0.42 6.33 17.87
N SER A 44 0.17 5.05 18.24
CA SER A 44 1.21 4.03 18.39
C SER A 44 1.15 2.99 17.29
N PRO A 45 2.28 2.75 16.56
CA PRO A 45 2.35 1.79 15.47
C PRO A 45 2.17 0.32 15.90
N THR A 46 2.33 0.03 17.18
CA THR A 46 2.30 -1.33 17.71
C THR A 46 0.99 -1.69 18.40
N LYS A 47 0.09 -0.72 18.58
CA LYS A 47 -1.22 -0.95 19.20
C LYS A 47 -2.29 -1.21 18.14
N ASN A 48 -3.31 -1.96 18.54
CA ASN A 48 -4.49 -2.24 17.71
C ASN A 48 -4.19 -2.91 16.37
N ILE A 49 -3.13 -3.73 16.29
CA ILE A 49 -2.77 -4.49 15.09
C ILE A 49 -3.92 -5.44 14.72
N GLN A 50 -4.33 -5.40 13.46
CA GLN A 50 -5.40 -6.22 12.90
C GLN A 50 -4.86 -7.09 11.76
N PRO A 51 -5.35 -8.34 11.60
CA PRO A 51 -4.96 -9.20 10.50
C PRO A 51 -5.48 -8.66 9.16
N ALA A 52 -4.69 -8.86 8.11
CA ALA A 52 -5.03 -8.51 6.73
C ALA A 52 -4.84 -9.70 5.80
N GLY A 53 -5.71 -9.80 4.81
CA GLY A 53 -5.57 -10.72 3.69
C GLY A 53 -5.53 -9.92 2.39
N ALA A 54 -4.64 -10.29 1.46
CA ALA A 54 -4.48 -9.60 0.20
C ALA A 54 -4.40 -10.57 -0.98
N ILE A 55 -4.88 -10.13 -2.13
CA ILE A 55 -4.62 -10.73 -3.44
C ILE A 55 -3.76 -9.77 -4.23
N VAL A 56 -2.81 -10.31 -4.98
CA VAL A 56 -1.81 -9.53 -5.70
C VAL A 56 -1.74 -10.02 -7.14
N PHE A 57 -1.88 -9.10 -8.07
CA PHE A 57 -1.59 -9.30 -9.48
C PHE A 57 -0.51 -8.30 -9.89
N ARG A 58 0.56 -8.78 -10.51
CA ARG A 58 1.68 -7.94 -10.94
C ARG A 58 1.95 -8.14 -12.40
N ARG A 59 2.08 -7.04 -13.14
CA ARG A 59 2.58 -7.02 -14.51
C ARG A 59 4.02 -6.50 -14.51
N VAL A 60 4.94 -7.32 -14.85
CA VAL A 60 6.36 -6.97 -14.97
C VAL A 60 6.58 -6.29 -16.33
N ILE A 61 7.06 -5.05 -16.31
CA ILE A 61 7.36 -4.26 -17.51
C ILE A 61 8.79 -4.58 -17.96
N ASN A 62 9.72 -4.49 -17.00
CA ASN A 62 11.13 -4.85 -17.18
C ASN A 62 11.69 -5.35 -15.83
N PRO A 63 12.94 -5.84 -15.72
CA PRO A 63 13.50 -6.35 -14.47
C PRO A 63 13.51 -5.33 -13.31
N HIS A 64 13.50 -4.04 -13.64
CA HIS A 64 13.48 -2.96 -12.64
C HIS A 64 12.09 -2.42 -12.34
N MET A 65 11.10 -2.64 -13.21
CA MET A 65 9.80 -1.96 -13.15
C MET A 65 8.64 -2.93 -13.24
N ALA A 66 7.65 -2.75 -12.39
CA ALA A 66 6.40 -3.50 -12.46
C ALA A 66 5.21 -2.62 -12.04
N ILE A 67 4.03 -2.97 -12.52
CA ILE A 67 2.76 -2.45 -12.03
C ILE A 67 2.10 -3.56 -11.23
N ARG A 68 1.71 -3.26 -9.99
CA ARG A 68 0.98 -4.16 -9.11
C ARG A 68 -0.43 -3.66 -8.88
N LEU A 69 -1.39 -4.54 -9.07
CA LEU A 69 -2.77 -4.40 -8.59
C LEU A 69 -2.93 -5.24 -7.34
N SER A 70 -3.45 -4.68 -6.28
CA SER A 70 -3.72 -5.38 -5.03
C SER A 70 -5.13 -5.10 -4.55
N GLY A 71 -5.77 -6.15 -4.05
CA GLY A 71 -7.03 -6.07 -3.31
C GLY A 71 -6.79 -6.59 -1.90
N MET A 72 -7.13 -5.82 -0.88
CA MET A 72 -6.89 -6.17 0.51
C MET A 72 -8.18 -6.06 1.32
N TYR A 73 -8.35 -7.02 2.23
CA TYR A 73 -9.38 -6.97 3.27
C TYR A 73 -8.70 -6.97 4.64
N THR A 74 -9.08 -6.00 5.46
CA THR A 74 -8.57 -5.88 6.83
C THR A 74 -9.60 -5.23 7.74
N LYS A 75 -9.23 -5.04 9.00
CA LYS A 75 -9.96 -4.21 9.95
C LYS A 75 -9.05 -3.11 10.46
N VAL A 76 -9.64 -2.01 10.83
CA VAL A 76 -8.95 -0.92 11.54
C VAL A 76 -9.60 -0.75 12.90
N LYS A 77 -8.77 -0.65 13.93
CA LYS A 77 -9.20 -0.50 15.31
C LYS A 77 -8.45 0.66 15.94
N GLY A 78 -9.16 1.48 16.69
CA GLY A 78 -8.58 2.54 17.51
C GLY A 78 -9.26 2.59 18.86
N SER A 79 -8.58 3.17 19.85
CA SER A 79 -9.10 3.41 21.18
C SER A 79 -8.63 4.78 21.67
N TYR A 80 -9.52 5.53 22.28
CA TYR A 80 -9.17 6.77 22.95
C TYR A 80 -8.30 6.48 24.17
N GLU A 81 -7.18 7.16 24.29
CA GLU A 81 -6.28 7.12 25.45
C GLU A 81 -6.07 8.55 25.95
N PRO A 82 -6.64 8.95 27.11
CA PRO A 82 -6.58 10.34 27.60
C PRO A 82 -5.13 10.83 27.82
N ASP A 83 -4.21 9.95 28.18
CA ASP A 83 -2.81 10.30 28.50
C ASP A 83 -1.92 10.57 27.25
N ARG A 84 -2.42 10.32 26.03
CA ARG A 84 -1.63 10.40 24.79
C ARG A 84 -2.24 11.21 23.68
N THR A 85 -3.46 11.66 23.83
CA THR A 85 -4.12 12.52 22.86
C THR A 85 -3.91 13.98 23.23
N TYR A 86 -3.53 14.79 22.26
CA TYR A 86 -3.41 16.26 22.42
C TYR A 86 -4.76 16.97 22.57
N TYR A 87 -5.83 16.24 22.79
CA TYR A 87 -7.19 16.72 22.68
C TYR A 87 -7.88 16.77 24.04
N PRO A 88 -8.72 17.78 24.28
CA PRO A 88 -9.43 17.94 25.55
C PRO A 88 -10.34 16.74 25.81
N ASP A 89 -10.52 16.45 27.10
CA ASP A 89 -11.28 15.31 27.63
C ASP A 89 -12.57 15.00 26.86
N MET A 90 -12.52 13.95 26.05
CA MET A 90 -13.76 13.33 25.62
C MET A 90 -14.29 12.47 26.78
N ALA A 91 -15.50 12.73 27.22
CA ALA A 91 -16.13 11.95 28.26
C ALA A 91 -16.48 10.54 27.73
N GLY A 92 -15.60 9.57 28.00
CA GLY A 92 -15.87 8.15 27.77
C GLY A 92 -14.79 7.38 26.99
N ASP A 93 -14.74 6.06 27.20
CA ASP A 93 -13.89 5.11 26.47
C ASP A 93 -14.42 4.94 25.04
N TYR A 94 -13.85 5.69 24.09
CA TYR A 94 -14.17 5.51 22.69
C TYR A 94 -13.29 4.40 22.08
N THR A 95 -13.93 3.39 21.53
CA THR A 95 -13.27 2.35 20.76
C THR A 95 -14.03 2.09 19.46
N PHE A 96 -13.32 1.98 18.35
CA PHE A 96 -13.93 1.61 17.09
C PHE A 96 -13.25 0.37 16.48
N ASN A 97 -14.00 -0.37 15.67
CA ASN A 97 -13.50 -1.54 14.93
C ASN A 97 -14.25 -1.62 13.59
N ASN A 98 -13.66 -1.02 12.57
CA ASN A 98 -14.24 -0.88 11.25
C ASN A 98 -13.62 -1.88 10.28
N SER A 99 -14.44 -2.45 9.39
CA SER A 99 -13.94 -3.31 8.30
C SER A 99 -13.53 -2.44 7.12
N LEU A 100 -12.40 -2.78 6.51
CA LEU A 100 -11.79 -2.02 5.44
C LEU A 100 -11.47 -2.93 4.25
N VAL A 101 -11.88 -2.49 3.07
CA VAL A 101 -11.48 -3.07 1.78
C VAL A 101 -10.68 -2.02 1.03
N ASP A 102 -9.49 -2.37 0.58
CA ASP A 102 -8.66 -1.51 -0.24
C ASP A 102 -8.39 -2.16 -1.60
N VAL A 103 -8.48 -1.36 -2.65
CA VAL A 103 -8.05 -1.74 -3.99
C VAL A 103 -7.07 -0.69 -4.48
N SER A 104 -5.86 -1.11 -4.80
CA SER A 104 -4.80 -0.18 -5.18
C SER A 104 -4.00 -0.66 -6.40
N ALA A 105 -3.55 0.31 -7.17
CA ALA A 105 -2.62 0.14 -8.29
C ALA A 105 -1.32 0.87 -7.95
N THR A 106 -0.23 0.12 -7.83
CA THR A 106 1.08 0.65 -7.46
C THR A 106 2.11 0.38 -8.53
N TYR A 107 2.95 1.38 -8.78
CA TYR A 107 4.17 1.24 -9.54
C TYR A 107 5.28 0.78 -8.57
N GLU A 108 6.00 -0.28 -8.94
CA GLU A 108 7.12 -0.84 -8.19
C GLU A 108 8.42 -0.61 -8.94
N TYR A 109 9.42 -0.08 -8.24
CA TYR A 109 10.78 0.07 -8.75
C TYR A 109 11.73 -0.82 -7.96
N ASN A 110 12.37 -1.77 -8.64
CA ASN A 110 13.36 -2.68 -8.10
C ASN A 110 14.75 -2.05 -8.21
N PHE A 111 15.50 -2.00 -7.10
CA PHE A 111 16.85 -1.41 -7.10
C PHE A 111 17.86 -2.22 -7.91
N TRP A 112 17.63 -3.53 -8.03
CA TRP A 112 18.42 -4.42 -8.88
C TRP A 112 17.51 -5.17 -9.85
N PRO A 113 18.08 -5.66 -10.99
CA PRO A 113 17.31 -6.45 -11.95
C PRO A 113 16.74 -7.70 -11.28
N TYR A 114 15.42 -7.82 -11.25
CA TYR A 114 14.72 -8.94 -10.61
C TYR A 114 14.50 -10.09 -11.61
N GLY A 115 14.97 -11.29 -11.27
CA GLY A 115 14.81 -12.45 -12.14
C GLY A 115 15.23 -13.76 -11.50
N THR A 116 15.50 -14.79 -12.31
CA THR A 116 15.83 -16.15 -11.84
C THR A 116 17.24 -16.29 -11.27
N GLY A 117 18.04 -15.22 -11.30
CA GLY A 117 19.39 -15.20 -10.76
C GLY A 117 20.41 -15.92 -11.63
N LYS A 118 20.14 -16.08 -12.95
CA LYS A 118 21.12 -16.62 -13.90
C LYS A 118 22.18 -15.54 -14.16
N GLU A 119 23.44 -15.85 -13.86
CA GLU A 119 24.56 -14.90 -13.90
C GLU A 119 24.73 -14.18 -15.25
N TYR A 120 24.50 -14.89 -16.35
CA TYR A 120 24.61 -14.30 -17.71
C TYR A 120 23.56 -13.25 -18.04
N ARG A 121 22.57 -13.01 -17.13
CA ARG A 121 21.51 -12.01 -17.27
C ARG A 121 21.64 -10.87 -16.27
N GLY A 122 22.60 -10.92 -15.35
CA GLY A 122 22.74 -9.92 -14.29
C GLY A 122 21.58 -9.87 -13.30
N ALA A 123 20.55 -10.72 -13.46
CA ALA A 123 19.37 -10.70 -12.63
C ALA A 123 19.61 -11.30 -11.25
N LYS A 124 19.07 -10.65 -10.21
CA LYS A 124 19.17 -11.11 -8.81
C LYS A 124 17.86 -11.74 -8.34
N ARG A 125 17.98 -12.76 -7.49
CA ARG A 125 16.83 -13.44 -6.89
C ARG A 125 16.23 -12.66 -5.73
N LEU A 126 17.06 -11.95 -4.97
CA LEU A 126 16.67 -11.12 -3.84
C LEU A 126 16.85 -9.66 -4.20
N VAL A 127 15.75 -8.90 -4.18
CA VAL A 127 15.76 -7.50 -4.62
C VAL A 127 14.87 -6.65 -3.74
N PRO A 128 15.41 -5.58 -3.15
CA PRO A 128 14.59 -4.55 -2.51
C PRO A 128 13.89 -3.69 -3.57
N PHE A 129 12.72 -3.18 -3.21
CA PHE A 129 11.92 -2.32 -4.08
C PHE A 129 11.22 -1.24 -3.28
N ILE A 130 10.85 -0.18 -3.98
CA ILE A 130 9.95 0.85 -3.51
C ILE A 130 8.69 0.83 -4.34
N SER A 131 7.58 1.29 -3.78
CA SER A 131 6.29 1.37 -4.48
C SER A 131 5.57 2.66 -4.15
N ILE A 132 4.87 3.19 -5.15
CA ILE A 132 3.97 4.32 -5.02
C ILE A 132 2.79 4.12 -5.98
N GLY A 133 1.62 4.60 -5.61
CA GLY A 133 0.45 4.43 -6.48
C GLY A 133 -0.78 5.18 -6.03
N PHE A 134 -1.91 4.71 -6.53
CA PHE A 134 -3.23 5.20 -6.18
C PHE A 134 -4.11 4.03 -5.79
N GLY A 135 -4.97 4.27 -4.82
CA GLY A 135 -5.93 3.30 -4.33
C GLY A 135 -7.26 3.92 -3.96
N MET A 136 -8.20 3.05 -3.68
CA MET A 136 -9.52 3.37 -3.16
C MET A 136 -9.79 2.49 -1.95
N THR A 137 -10.03 3.13 -0.82
CA THR A 137 -10.39 2.48 0.43
C THR A 137 -11.89 2.58 0.65
N TYR A 138 -12.51 1.47 0.93
CA TYR A 138 -13.90 1.38 1.36
C TYR A 138 -13.93 0.91 2.81
N ALA A 139 -14.41 1.77 3.71
CA ALA A 139 -14.55 1.49 5.13
C ALA A 139 -16.01 1.34 5.51
N LYS A 140 -16.35 0.25 6.18
CA LYS A 140 -17.66 0.05 6.79
C LYS A 140 -17.56 0.41 8.26
N VAL A 141 -18.01 1.63 8.57
CA VAL A 141 -18.06 2.17 9.92
C VAL A 141 -19.24 1.58 10.66
N LYS A 142 -18.99 0.99 11.81
CA LYS A 142 -20.04 0.46 12.69
C LYS A 142 -20.63 1.58 13.53
N ALA A 143 -21.93 1.49 13.80
CA ALA A 143 -22.59 2.38 14.73
C ALA A 143 -21.94 2.33 16.12
N ASN A 144 -21.74 3.48 16.73
CA ASN A 144 -21.25 3.60 18.10
C ASN A 144 -22.20 4.55 18.87
N GLU A 145 -22.91 4.00 19.84
CA GLU A 145 -23.89 4.76 20.63
C GLU A 145 -23.24 5.80 21.54
N ALA A 146 -22.03 5.53 22.05
CA ALA A 146 -21.31 6.43 22.93
C ALA A 146 -20.99 7.80 22.28
N MET A 147 -20.77 7.81 20.97
CA MET A 147 -20.44 9.02 20.20
C MET A 147 -21.57 9.44 19.24
N LYS A 148 -22.74 8.80 19.30
CA LYS A 148 -23.87 9.04 18.38
C LYS A 148 -23.47 8.87 16.90
N VAL A 149 -22.49 8.03 16.62
CA VAL A 149 -22.06 7.71 15.25
C VAL A 149 -23.02 6.69 14.67
N ALA A 150 -23.73 7.06 13.61
CA ALA A 150 -24.57 6.13 12.85
C ALA A 150 -23.68 5.22 11.98
N SER A 151 -24.14 3.98 11.71
CA SER A 151 -23.47 3.13 10.73
C SER A 151 -23.42 3.83 9.37
N LYS A 152 -22.19 4.00 8.86
CA LYS A 152 -21.92 4.74 7.62
C LYS A 152 -20.91 3.94 6.79
N ASN A 153 -21.03 4.06 5.49
CA ASN A 153 -19.99 3.58 4.57
C ASN A 153 -19.17 4.79 4.12
N ALA A 154 -17.86 4.74 4.33
CA ALA A 154 -16.92 5.75 3.86
C ALA A 154 -16.13 5.20 2.69
N MET A 155 -16.00 5.97 1.63
CA MET A 155 -15.18 5.63 0.47
C MET A 155 -14.22 6.78 0.21
N ALA A 156 -12.93 6.47 0.16
CA ALA A 156 -11.90 7.47 0.04
C ALA A 156 -10.77 7.05 -0.90
N PRO A 157 -10.32 7.95 -1.77
CA PRO A 157 -9.08 7.75 -2.47
C PRO A 157 -7.91 7.74 -1.49
N ASN A 158 -6.88 6.94 -1.80
CA ASN A 158 -5.65 6.91 -1.02
C ASN A 158 -4.42 6.87 -1.92
N ILE A 159 -3.27 7.24 -1.35
CA ILE A 159 -1.97 7.15 -1.98
C ILE A 159 -1.14 6.13 -1.18
N PRO A 160 -1.00 4.88 -1.65
CA PRO A 160 -0.09 3.91 -1.06
C PRO A 160 1.36 4.22 -1.43
N VAL A 161 2.21 4.29 -0.43
CA VAL A 161 3.68 4.39 -0.57
C VAL A 161 4.30 3.29 0.25
N GLY A 162 5.24 2.55 -0.32
CA GLY A 162 5.80 1.40 0.36
C GLY A 162 7.23 1.05 -0.01
N VAL A 163 7.78 0.21 0.82
CA VAL A 163 9.10 -0.41 0.64
C VAL A 163 9.00 -1.90 0.91
N GLY A 164 9.80 -2.69 0.25
CA GLY A 164 9.77 -4.13 0.47
C GLY A 164 10.95 -4.86 -0.15
N VAL A 165 10.91 -6.17 0.01
CA VAL A 165 11.91 -7.08 -0.54
C VAL A 165 11.19 -8.21 -1.24
N LYS A 166 11.67 -8.58 -2.43
CA LYS A 166 11.19 -9.72 -3.22
C LYS A 166 12.28 -10.78 -3.28
N TYR A 167 11.86 -12.03 -3.15
CA TYR A 167 12.72 -13.18 -3.32
C TYR A 167 12.10 -14.16 -4.31
N ARG A 168 12.84 -14.55 -5.35
CA ARG A 168 12.44 -15.56 -6.33
C ARG A 168 12.98 -16.93 -5.92
N TYR A 169 12.05 -17.81 -5.58
CA TYR A 169 12.33 -19.20 -5.31
C TYR A 169 12.10 -20.03 -6.56
N LYS A 170 13.13 -20.74 -7.02
CA LYS A 170 13.15 -21.42 -8.34
C LYS A 170 12.83 -20.39 -9.45
N ASP A 171 12.13 -20.82 -10.50
CA ASP A 171 11.92 -19.98 -11.69
C ASP A 171 10.58 -19.23 -11.65
N ARG A 172 9.56 -19.77 -10.96
CA ARG A 172 8.18 -19.28 -11.04
C ARG A 172 7.56 -18.81 -9.72
N TYR A 173 8.20 -19.13 -8.58
CA TYR A 173 7.64 -18.80 -7.27
C TYR A 173 8.33 -17.58 -6.69
N ASN A 174 7.54 -16.65 -6.20
CA ASN A 174 8.06 -15.43 -5.59
C ASN A 174 7.47 -15.25 -4.19
N PHE A 175 8.32 -14.82 -3.28
CA PHE A 175 7.94 -14.33 -1.97
C PHE A 175 8.22 -12.84 -1.91
N SER A 176 7.34 -12.07 -1.34
CA SER A 176 7.58 -10.66 -1.05
C SER A 176 7.15 -10.33 0.37
N ILE A 177 7.92 -9.46 0.99
CA ILE A 177 7.57 -8.81 2.24
C ILE A 177 7.56 -7.34 1.94
N ASP A 178 6.45 -6.67 2.14
CA ASP A 178 6.31 -5.25 1.89
C ASP A 178 5.57 -4.55 3.03
N TRP A 179 6.07 -3.40 3.36
CA TRP A 179 5.44 -2.45 4.25
C TRP A 179 4.95 -1.26 3.45
N GLN A 180 3.65 -0.96 3.57
CA GLN A 180 3.02 0.15 2.88
C GLN A 180 2.31 1.07 3.86
N MET A 181 2.41 2.37 3.61
CA MET A 181 1.62 3.40 4.25
C MET A 181 0.58 3.91 3.25
N HIS A 182 -0.67 3.87 3.63
CA HIS A 182 -1.80 4.36 2.85
C HIS A 182 -2.23 5.72 3.40
N PHE A 183 -1.97 6.76 2.64
CA PHE A 183 -2.40 8.13 2.97
C PHE A 183 -3.80 8.32 2.42
N SER A 184 -4.82 8.23 3.27
CA SER A 184 -6.20 8.46 2.87
C SER A 184 -6.45 9.94 2.68
N MET A 185 -7.30 10.30 1.73
CA MET A 185 -7.73 11.69 1.53
C MET A 185 -9.02 12.01 2.30
N THR A 186 -9.35 11.23 3.31
CA THR A 186 -10.51 11.43 4.17
C THR A 186 -10.14 11.31 5.64
N ASP A 187 -10.92 11.96 6.47
CA ASP A 187 -10.88 11.94 7.94
C ASP A 187 -12.08 11.16 8.51
N GLU A 188 -12.64 10.25 7.73
CA GLU A 188 -13.86 9.53 8.09
C GLU A 188 -13.67 8.01 8.22
N LEU A 189 -12.42 7.51 8.22
CA LEU A 189 -12.17 6.06 8.34
C LEU A 189 -12.48 5.53 9.75
N ASP A 190 -12.35 6.37 10.75
CA ASP A 190 -12.72 6.11 12.14
C ASP A 190 -14.23 6.34 12.40
N GLY A 191 -14.90 7.05 11.51
CA GLY A 191 -16.34 7.34 11.57
C GLY A 191 -16.69 8.74 12.06
N ILE A 192 -15.72 9.54 12.44
CA ILE A 192 -15.92 10.90 12.94
C ILE A 192 -15.22 11.85 11.97
N LYS A 193 -15.91 12.88 11.54
CA LYS A 193 -15.33 13.92 10.71
C LYS A 193 -14.96 15.10 11.61
N ASP A 194 -13.67 15.45 11.63
CA ASP A 194 -13.13 16.58 12.36
C ASP A 194 -13.70 16.68 13.80
N PRO A 195 -13.36 15.72 14.70
CA PRO A 195 -13.96 15.63 16.03
C PRO A 195 -13.70 16.88 16.88
N TYR A 196 -12.80 17.75 16.46
CA TYR A 196 -12.31 18.90 17.21
C TYR A 196 -12.61 20.25 16.57
N GLY A 197 -13.22 20.29 15.38
CA GLY A 197 -13.54 21.52 14.68
C GLY A 197 -12.30 22.35 14.29
N ILE A 198 -11.14 21.69 14.17
CA ILE A 198 -9.89 22.35 13.76
C ILE A 198 -9.87 22.41 12.24
N SER A 199 -10.25 23.54 11.68
CA SER A 199 -10.15 23.78 10.25
C SER A 199 -8.72 23.59 9.76
N SER A 200 -8.45 22.47 9.10
CA SER A 200 -7.15 22.20 8.50
C SER A 200 -7.18 22.48 7.00
N ASN A 201 -6.30 23.37 6.55
CA ASN A 201 -6.11 23.67 5.14
C ASN A 201 -4.87 22.93 4.63
N GLY A 202 -5.03 21.82 3.92
CA GLY A 202 -3.91 21.07 3.30
C GLY A 202 -4.32 19.66 2.88
N LEU A 203 -3.66 19.14 1.83
CA LEU A 203 -3.95 17.85 1.22
C LEU A 203 -3.75 16.64 2.15
N PHE A 204 -2.97 16.78 3.23
CA PHE A 204 -2.58 15.70 4.15
C PHE A 204 -2.65 16.13 5.62
N LYS A 205 -3.40 17.17 5.94
CA LYS A 205 -3.56 17.65 7.30
C LYS A 205 -4.85 17.12 7.88
N ASN A 206 -4.79 16.42 9.03
CA ASN A 206 -5.91 15.70 9.66
C ASN A 206 -6.55 14.62 8.80
N THR A 207 -5.78 13.90 7.98
CA THR A 207 -6.31 12.76 7.22
C THR A 207 -5.87 11.46 7.87
N ASP A 208 -6.80 10.52 7.91
CA ASP A 208 -6.53 9.17 8.40
C ASP A 208 -5.50 8.44 7.55
N CYS A 209 -4.58 7.78 8.21
CA CYS A 209 -3.59 6.91 7.55
C CYS A 209 -3.68 5.50 8.14
N TYR A 210 -3.27 4.53 7.37
CA TYR A 210 -3.03 3.19 7.91
C TYR A 210 -1.80 2.57 7.26
N SER A 211 -1.11 1.75 8.02
CA SER A 211 0.02 0.99 7.52
C SER A 211 -0.31 -0.49 7.42
N THR A 212 0.29 -1.15 6.45
CA THR A 212 0.16 -2.58 6.22
C THR A 212 1.52 -3.22 6.07
N LEU A 213 1.75 -4.30 6.80
CA LEU A 213 2.90 -5.18 6.59
C LEU A 213 2.36 -6.48 6.01
N THR A 214 2.75 -6.81 4.77
CA THR A 214 2.21 -7.95 4.04
C THR A 214 3.33 -8.91 3.64
N VAL A 215 3.09 -10.20 3.84
CA VAL A 215 3.90 -11.29 3.28
C VAL A 215 3.07 -11.96 2.20
N ALA A 216 3.53 -11.92 0.96
CA ALA A 216 2.80 -12.46 -0.18
C ALA A 216 3.60 -13.55 -0.90
N PHE A 217 2.88 -14.55 -1.36
CA PHE A 217 3.36 -15.60 -2.25
C PHE A 217 2.70 -15.44 -3.61
N THR A 218 3.51 -15.36 -4.67
CA THR A 218 3.02 -15.18 -6.04
C THR A 218 3.66 -16.21 -6.99
N TYR A 219 2.90 -16.57 -8.01
CA TYR A 219 3.31 -17.45 -9.08
C TYR A 219 3.47 -16.68 -10.39
N SER A 220 4.63 -16.81 -11.03
CA SER A 220 4.95 -16.16 -12.31
C SER A 220 4.49 -17.01 -13.47
N PHE A 221 3.75 -16.39 -14.39
CA PHE A 221 3.26 -17.01 -15.61
C PHE A 221 3.46 -16.09 -16.82
N SER A 222 3.08 -16.54 -18.02
CA SER A 222 3.31 -15.81 -19.27
C SER A 222 4.81 -15.63 -19.57
N GLU A 223 5.47 -16.77 -19.90
CA GLU A 223 6.85 -16.77 -20.39
C GLU A 223 6.97 -15.93 -21.67
N LYS A 224 8.02 -15.13 -21.77
CA LYS A 224 8.37 -14.51 -23.04
C LYS A 224 9.07 -15.54 -23.92
N CYS A 225 8.46 -15.87 -25.05
CA CYS A 225 9.05 -16.77 -26.04
C CYS A 225 10.39 -16.21 -26.55
N ARG A 226 11.48 -16.96 -26.36
CA ARG A 226 12.84 -16.55 -26.75
C ARG A 226 13.11 -16.64 -28.25
N THR A 227 12.33 -17.44 -28.98
CA THR A 227 12.56 -17.82 -30.35
C THR A 227 11.54 -17.31 -31.35
N CYS A 228 10.50 -16.60 -30.88
CA CYS A 228 9.54 -15.99 -31.80
C CYS A 228 10.14 -14.70 -32.38
N HIS A 229 10.94 -14.80 -33.43
CA HIS A 229 11.10 -13.72 -34.38
C HIS A 229 9.71 -13.43 -34.95
N LYS A 230 9.17 -12.26 -34.71
CA LYS A 230 8.10 -11.74 -35.55
C LYS A 230 8.75 -11.40 -36.89
N GLU A 231 8.41 -12.17 -37.92
CA GLU A 231 8.46 -11.69 -39.28
C GLU A 231 7.54 -10.48 -39.43
#